data_e4afb3111e9163134ed4fb32dabf954a
#
_entry.id   e4afb3111e9163134ed4fb32dabf954a
#
_cell.length_a   1.000
_cell.length_b   1.000
_cell.length_c   1.000
_cell.angle_alpha   90.00
_cell.angle_beta   90.00
_cell.angle_gamma   90.00
#
_symmetry.space_group_name_H-M   'P 1'
#
loop_
_entity.id
_entity.type
_entity.pdbx_description
1 polymer ?
#
loop_
_entity_poly.entity_id
_entity_poly.type
_entity_poly.pdbx_seq_one_letter_code
_entity_poly.pdbx_strand_id
1 'polypeptide(L)'
;NLPKIDLLIGGSPCQGFSSSGKMLNFDDPRSALFFEYVRILKELREINPEIKFLLENVKMKKEWVAVISEILGVEAIEINSALVSAQNRKRLYWANFPISQPADRGILLKDILEDGDTVAGMRGRYLNPDGTRDDINRPKIVQCIENRLDGKSNTLTTVSKDNVVFVGHTGKKKWSEGNTIRAFRQGERIFAVKRKNPTFT
;
A
#
# COMPACT_ATOMS: atom_id res chain seq x y z
N ASN A 1 -20.52 -27.63 17.09
CA ASN A 1 -19.80 -28.21 15.93
C ASN A 1 -19.81 -27.19 14.81
N LEU A 2 -18.63 -26.79 14.33
CA LEU A 2 -18.51 -25.96 13.12
C LEU A 2 -18.85 -26.85 11.90
N PRO A 3 -19.50 -26.30 10.87
CA PRO A 3 -19.65 -26.99 9.60
C PRO A 3 -18.28 -27.23 8.96
N LYS A 4 -18.20 -28.12 7.98
CA LYS A 4 -17.00 -28.28 7.18
C LYS A 4 -16.68 -26.96 6.45
N ILE A 5 -15.51 -26.42 6.70
CA ILE A 5 -14.99 -25.20 6.06
C ILE A 5 -14.06 -25.60 4.93
N ASP A 6 -14.31 -25.10 3.73
CA ASP A 6 -13.52 -25.44 2.53
C ASP A 6 -12.47 -24.38 2.21
N LEU A 7 -12.61 -23.14 2.71
CA LEU A 7 -11.70 -22.04 2.46
C LEU A 7 -11.57 -21.15 3.68
N LEU A 8 -10.33 -20.89 4.12
CA LEU A 8 -9.97 -19.90 5.13
C LEU A 8 -9.23 -18.73 4.45
N ILE A 9 -9.79 -17.53 4.52
CA ILE A 9 -9.12 -16.30 4.05
C ILE A 9 -8.84 -15.41 5.24
N GLY A 10 -7.64 -14.83 5.31
CA GLY A 10 -7.29 -13.90 6.37
C GLY A 10 -6.25 -12.86 5.97
N GLY A 11 -6.21 -11.78 6.74
CA GLY A 11 -5.21 -10.73 6.67
C GLY A 11 -4.90 -10.27 8.09
N SER A 12 -3.83 -10.78 8.69
CA SER A 12 -3.43 -10.38 10.04
C SER A 12 -2.94 -8.93 10.04
N PRO A 13 -3.12 -8.18 11.16
CA PRO A 13 -2.60 -6.82 11.27
C PRO A 13 -1.12 -6.75 10.96
N CYS A 14 -0.75 -5.77 10.12
CA CYS A 14 0.60 -5.59 9.59
C CYS A 14 1.48 -4.65 10.42
N GLN A 15 0.98 -4.11 11.53
CA GLN A 15 1.64 -3.00 12.22
C GLN A 15 2.98 -3.38 12.85
N GLY A 16 3.20 -4.65 13.18
CA GLY A 16 4.50 -5.16 13.60
C GLY A 16 5.49 -5.39 12.45
N PHE A 17 5.00 -5.64 11.23
CA PHE A 17 5.79 -6.00 10.05
C PHE A 17 5.97 -4.86 9.05
N SER A 18 5.18 -3.79 9.14
CA SER A 18 5.20 -2.67 8.19
C SER A 18 6.43 -1.80 8.37
N SER A 19 7.04 -1.38 7.26
CA SER A 19 8.10 -0.37 7.25
C SER A 19 7.67 0.99 7.80
N SER A 20 6.37 1.26 7.87
CA SER A 20 5.79 2.47 8.45
C SER A 20 5.47 2.33 9.94
N GLY A 21 5.59 1.14 10.53
CA GLY A 21 5.39 0.83 11.95
C GLY A 21 6.70 0.84 12.76
N LYS A 22 6.58 0.48 14.05
CA LYS A 22 7.74 0.38 14.96
C LYS A 22 8.68 -0.80 14.69
N MET A 23 8.38 -1.64 13.68
CA MET A 23 9.15 -2.85 13.32
C MET A 23 9.39 -3.81 14.51
N LEU A 24 8.43 -3.95 15.41
CA LEU A 24 8.54 -4.81 16.59
C LEU A 24 8.43 -6.31 16.27
N ASN A 25 8.23 -6.67 14.99
CA ASN A 25 8.19 -8.05 14.50
C ASN A 25 7.11 -8.90 15.22
N PHE A 26 7.48 -10.14 15.53
CA PHE A 26 6.64 -11.08 16.27
C PHE A 26 6.49 -10.73 17.76
N ASP A 27 7.31 -9.82 18.30
CA ASP A 27 7.19 -9.32 19.68
C ASP A 27 6.07 -8.28 19.84
N ASP A 28 5.50 -7.77 18.74
CA ASP A 28 4.33 -6.89 18.78
C ASP A 28 3.08 -7.71 19.11
N PRO A 29 2.30 -7.36 20.14
CA PRO A 29 1.06 -8.05 20.49
C PRO A 29 0.07 -8.16 19.31
N ARG A 30 0.14 -7.23 18.36
CA ARG A 30 -0.70 -7.24 17.17
C ARG A 30 -0.26 -8.29 16.14
N SER A 31 1.01 -8.70 16.16
CA SER A 31 1.53 -9.81 15.36
C SER A 31 1.04 -11.17 15.89
N ALA A 32 0.60 -11.23 17.16
CA ALA A 32 0.00 -12.42 17.75
C ALA A 32 -1.22 -12.91 16.96
N LEU A 33 -1.93 -12.02 16.28
CA LEU A 33 -3.08 -12.39 15.45
C LEU A 33 -2.69 -13.21 14.19
N PHE A 34 -1.43 -13.18 13.74
CA PHE A 34 -0.94 -14.13 12.77
C PHE A 34 -0.93 -15.56 13.33
N PHE A 35 -0.49 -15.74 14.56
CA PHE A 35 -0.50 -17.06 15.21
C PHE A 35 -1.92 -17.56 15.48
N GLU A 36 -2.88 -16.67 15.74
CA GLU A 36 -4.29 -17.04 15.82
C GLU A 36 -4.82 -17.55 14.47
N TYR A 37 -4.45 -16.91 13.37
CA TYR A 37 -4.76 -17.44 12.04
C TYR A 37 -4.19 -18.86 11.85
N VAL A 38 -2.92 -19.07 12.23
CA VAL A 38 -2.26 -20.38 12.15
C VAL A 38 -2.96 -21.41 13.04
N ARG A 39 -3.36 -21.03 14.27
CA ARG A 39 -4.10 -21.89 15.18
C ARG A 39 -5.43 -22.34 14.56
N ILE A 40 -6.20 -21.38 14.06
CA ILE A 40 -7.49 -21.65 13.40
C ILE A 40 -7.28 -22.57 12.19
N LEU A 41 -6.27 -22.30 11.36
CA LEU A 41 -5.98 -23.15 10.20
C LEU A 41 -5.64 -24.58 10.60
N LYS A 42 -4.89 -24.78 11.69
CA LYS A 42 -4.58 -26.13 12.22
C LYS A 42 -5.82 -26.86 12.67
N GLU A 43 -6.68 -26.23 13.45
CA GLU A 43 -7.94 -26.81 13.94
C GLU A 43 -8.90 -27.16 12.79
N LEU A 44 -8.98 -26.28 11.78
CA LEU A 44 -9.81 -26.55 10.61
C LEU A 44 -9.26 -27.69 9.75
N ARG A 45 -7.94 -27.89 9.70
CA ARG A 45 -7.31 -29.04 9.02
C ARG A 45 -7.62 -30.38 9.68
N GLU A 46 -7.85 -30.41 10.98
CA GLU A 46 -8.31 -31.63 11.68
C GLU A 46 -9.70 -32.06 11.19
N ILE A 47 -10.56 -31.10 10.85
CA ILE A 47 -11.93 -31.35 10.36
C ILE A 47 -11.94 -31.57 8.84
N ASN A 48 -11.14 -30.80 8.12
CA ASN A 48 -11.03 -30.85 6.66
C ASN A 48 -9.55 -30.74 6.22
N PRO A 49 -8.82 -31.86 6.06
CA PRO A 49 -7.41 -31.85 5.62
C PRO A 49 -7.19 -31.17 4.27
N GLU A 50 -8.20 -31.13 3.40
CA GLU A 50 -8.15 -30.54 2.07
C GLU A 50 -8.53 -29.04 2.06
N ILE A 51 -8.68 -28.43 3.24
CA ILE A 51 -9.05 -27.00 3.33
C ILE A 51 -8.09 -26.14 2.52
N LYS A 52 -8.64 -25.25 1.71
CA LYS A 52 -7.88 -24.19 1.04
C LYS A 52 -7.67 -23.04 1.98
N PHE A 53 -6.52 -22.39 1.89
CA PHE A 53 -6.27 -21.18 2.65
C PHE A 53 -5.58 -20.10 1.83
N LEU A 54 -5.81 -18.85 2.20
CA LEU A 54 -5.13 -17.67 1.68
C LEU A 54 -4.89 -16.69 2.82
N LEU A 55 -3.63 -16.31 3.01
CA LEU A 55 -3.22 -15.23 3.90
C LEU A 55 -2.72 -14.06 3.05
N GLU A 56 -3.20 -12.83 3.33
CA GLU A 56 -2.69 -11.59 2.75
C GLU A 56 -1.91 -10.81 3.81
N ASN A 57 -0.81 -10.17 3.39
CA ASN A 57 -0.13 -9.19 4.25
C ASN A 57 0.63 -8.15 3.42
N VAL A 58 1.13 -7.13 4.10
CA VAL A 58 1.98 -6.08 3.49
C VAL A 58 3.33 -6.64 3.08
N LYS A 59 4.00 -5.93 2.18
CA LYS A 59 5.43 -6.18 1.91
C LYS A 59 6.25 -5.92 3.17
N MET A 60 7.06 -6.89 3.55
CA MET A 60 7.90 -6.90 4.75
C MET A 60 9.32 -7.34 4.44
N LYS A 61 10.19 -7.40 5.44
CA LYS A 61 11.56 -7.91 5.29
C LYS A 61 11.57 -9.39 4.91
N LYS A 62 12.58 -9.79 4.13
CA LYS A 62 12.71 -11.16 3.62
C LYS A 62 12.76 -12.22 4.73
N GLU A 63 13.41 -11.89 5.85
CA GLU A 63 13.52 -12.79 7.00
C GLU A 63 12.14 -13.16 7.55
N TRP A 64 11.22 -12.19 7.61
CA TRP A 64 9.87 -12.44 8.12
C TRP A 64 8.97 -13.14 7.09
N VAL A 65 9.19 -12.84 5.81
CA VAL A 65 8.53 -13.61 4.73
C VAL A 65 8.91 -15.07 4.85
N ALA A 66 10.20 -15.39 5.06
CA ALA A 66 10.69 -16.75 5.21
C ALA A 66 10.05 -17.46 6.41
N VAL A 67 9.97 -16.80 7.58
CA VAL A 67 9.33 -17.38 8.78
C VAL A 67 7.85 -17.69 8.53
N ILE A 68 7.10 -16.77 7.91
CA ILE A 68 5.68 -17.01 7.58
C ILE A 68 5.54 -18.15 6.58
N SER A 69 6.41 -18.18 5.55
CA SER A 69 6.42 -19.23 4.53
C SER A 69 6.70 -20.60 5.13
N GLU A 70 7.66 -20.70 6.05
CA GLU A 70 8.00 -21.92 6.78
C GLU A 70 6.82 -22.41 7.63
N ILE A 71 6.17 -21.52 8.40
CA ILE A 71 5.04 -21.87 9.26
C ILE A 71 3.83 -22.36 8.44
N LEU A 72 3.56 -21.72 7.30
CA LEU A 72 2.41 -22.06 6.44
C LEU A 72 2.72 -23.19 5.47
N GLY A 73 4.02 -23.51 5.23
CA GLY A 73 4.47 -24.54 4.29
C GLY A 73 4.29 -24.15 2.82
N VAL A 74 4.20 -22.85 2.51
CA VAL A 74 4.02 -22.32 1.14
C VAL A 74 4.78 -21.02 0.95
N GLU A 75 5.25 -20.76 -0.26
CA GLU A 75 5.95 -19.53 -0.58
C GLU A 75 4.99 -18.34 -0.83
N ALA A 76 5.47 -17.15 -0.51
CA ALA A 76 4.75 -15.92 -0.77
C ALA A 76 4.80 -15.50 -2.24
N ILE A 77 3.68 -15.03 -2.78
CA ILE A 77 3.60 -14.38 -4.08
C ILE A 77 3.32 -12.89 -3.87
N GLU A 78 4.18 -12.01 -4.40
CA GLU A 78 3.92 -10.56 -4.41
C GLU A 78 3.02 -10.23 -5.60
N ILE A 79 1.86 -9.63 -5.33
CA ILE A 79 0.96 -9.10 -6.36
C ILE A 79 0.78 -7.60 -6.12
N ASN A 80 0.83 -6.83 -7.22
CA ASN A 80 0.53 -5.41 -7.19
C ASN A 80 -0.86 -5.16 -7.77
N SER A 81 -1.75 -4.56 -6.99
CA SER A 81 -3.09 -4.20 -7.48
C SER A 81 -3.07 -3.24 -8.69
N ALA A 82 -1.92 -2.58 -8.97
CA ALA A 82 -1.75 -1.76 -10.15
C ALA A 82 -1.98 -2.53 -11.47
N LEU A 83 -1.88 -3.85 -11.46
CA LEU A 83 -2.19 -4.68 -12.62
C LEU A 83 -3.69 -4.67 -12.98
N VAL A 84 -4.56 -4.48 -12.00
CA VAL A 84 -6.02 -4.57 -12.18
C VAL A 84 -6.77 -3.33 -11.71
N SER A 85 -6.06 -2.30 -11.29
CA SER A 85 -6.63 -1.04 -10.79
C SER A 85 -5.69 0.13 -11.00
N ALA A 86 -6.19 1.34 -10.79
CA ALA A 86 -5.38 2.56 -10.82
C ALA A 86 -4.55 2.78 -9.54
N GLN A 87 -4.45 1.81 -8.65
CA GLN A 87 -3.77 1.92 -7.37
C GLN A 87 -2.50 1.07 -7.32
N ASN A 88 -1.38 1.67 -6.92
CA ASN A 88 -0.16 0.94 -6.65
C ASN A 88 -0.17 0.42 -5.21
N ARG A 89 -0.50 -0.86 -5.02
CA ARG A 89 -0.61 -1.52 -3.72
C ARG A 89 -0.01 -2.93 -3.81
N LYS A 90 1.26 -3.06 -3.45
CA LYS A 90 1.96 -4.34 -3.39
C LYS A 90 1.60 -5.08 -2.11
N ARG A 91 1.24 -6.36 -2.25
CA ARG A 91 0.89 -7.26 -1.15
C ARG A 91 1.51 -8.63 -1.35
N LEU A 92 1.71 -9.33 -0.26
CA LEU A 92 2.17 -10.72 -0.23
C LEU A 92 0.98 -11.62 0.04
N TYR A 93 0.93 -12.73 -0.68
CA TYR A 93 -0.12 -13.74 -0.57
C TYR A 93 0.51 -15.11 -0.38
N TRP A 94 0.03 -15.86 0.61
CA TRP A 94 0.38 -17.25 0.85
C TRP A 94 -0.87 -18.09 0.68
N ALA A 95 -0.83 -19.10 -0.19
CA ALA A 95 -1.96 -20.00 -0.42
C ALA A 95 -1.49 -21.41 -0.74
N ASN A 96 -2.28 -22.42 -0.36
CA ASN A 96 -2.03 -23.81 -0.72
C ASN A 96 -2.73 -24.23 -2.03
N PHE A 97 -3.06 -23.26 -2.86
CA PHE A 97 -3.57 -23.45 -4.22
C PHE A 97 -2.87 -22.50 -5.19
N PRO A 98 -2.84 -22.79 -6.49
CA PRO A 98 -2.14 -21.95 -7.45
C PRO A 98 -2.71 -20.53 -7.50
N ILE A 99 -1.81 -19.54 -7.39
CA ILE A 99 -2.11 -18.13 -7.63
C ILE A 99 -1.25 -17.67 -8.81
N SER A 100 -1.87 -17.08 -9.82
CA SER A 100 -1.18 -16.47 -10.95
C SER A 100 -1.14 -14.95 -10.83
N GLN A 101 -0.14 -14.32 -11.45
CA GLN A 101 -0.14 -12.87 -11.62
C GLN A 101 -1.31 -12.47 -12.53
N PRO A 102 -2.13 -11.49 -12.15
CA PRO A 102 -3.14 -10.95 -13.05
C PRO A 102 -2.48 -10.28 -14.27
N ALA A 103 -3.14 -10.35 -15.42
CA ALA A 103 -2.72 -9.57 -16.57
C ALA A 103 -2.86 -8.06 -16.27
N ASP A 104 -1.92 -7.26 -16.77
CA ASP A 104 -2.00 -5.80 -16.63
C ASP A 104 -3.16 -5.28 -17.51
N ARG A 105 -4.15 -4.68 -16.87
CA ARG A 105 -5.32 -4.09 -17.52
C ARG A 105 -5.09 -2.65 -17.96
N GLY A 106 -3.92 -2.07 -17.68
CA GLY A 106 -3.54 -0.71 -18.09
C GLY A 106 -4.39 0.40 -17.47
N ILE A 107 -5.14 0.14 -16.41
CA ILE A 107 -6.05 1.13 -15.80
C ILE A 107 -5.23 2.24 -15.15
N LEU A 108 -5.39 3.46 -15.61
CA LEU A 108 -4.74 4.66 -15.08
C LEU A 108 -5.71 5.45 -14.19
N LEU A 109 -5.15 6.28 -13.33
CA LEU A 109 -5.97 7.07 -12.43
C LEU A 109 -6.84 8.11 -13.16
N LYS A 110 -6.35 8.66 -14.27
CA LYS A 110 -7.13 9.54 -15.15
C LYS A 110 -8.42 8.89 -15.69
N ASP A 111 -8.42 7.56 -15.84
CA ASP A 111 -9.55 6.80 -16.39
C ASP A 111 -10.69 6.67 -15.38
N ILE A 112 -10.43 6.96 -14.11
CA ILE A 112 -11.42 6.85 -13.00
C ILE A 112 -11.62 8.15 -12.23
N LEU A 113 -10.92 9.22 -12.59
CA LEU A 113 -11.15 10.55 -12.03
C LEU A 113 -12.28 11.25 -12.82
N GLU A 114 -13.18 11.91 -12.08
CA GLU A 114 -14.23 12.73 -12.67
C GLU A 114 -13.65 14.05 -13.22
N ASP A 115 -12.65 14.64 -12.52
CA ASP A 115 -11.94 15.85 -12.90
C ASP A 115 -10.50 15.83 -12.34
N GLY A 116 -9.54 16.37 -13.10
CA GLY A 116 -8.16 16.63 -12.66
C GLY A 116 -7.12 15.69 -13.28
N ASP A 117 -5.95 16.25 -13.60
CA ASP A 117 -4.98 15.60 -14.50
C ASP A 117 -3.84 14.87 -13.81
N THR A 118 -3.50 15.21 -12.56
CA THR A 118 -2.28 14.70 -11.93
C THR A 118 -2.46 14.40 -10.47
N VAL A 119 -2.05 13.20 -10.06
CA VAL A 119 -2.06 12.80 -8.66
C VAL A 119 -0.66 12.90 -8.07
N ALA A 120 -0.61 13.42 -6.87
CA ALA A 120 0.60 13.51 -6.07
C ALA A 120 0.34 13.00 -4.66
N GLY A 121 1.40 12.61 -3.97
CA GLY A 121 1.37 12.34 -2.53
C GLY A 121 2.17 13.39 -1.79
N MET A 122 1.70 13.81 -0.62
CA MET A 122 2.48 14.66 0.27
C MET A 122 3.21 13.78 1.27
N ARG A 123 4.55 13.82 1.24
CA ARG A 123 5.38 12.97 2.10
C ARG A 123 6.41 13.80 2.86
N GLY A 124 6.63 13.42 4.12
CA GLY A 124 7.77 13.93 4.88
C GLY A 124 9.08 13.37 4.33
N ARG A 125 10.04 14.25 4.06
CA ARG A 125 11.40 13.87 3.64
C ARG A 125 12.40 14.58 4.55
N TYR A 126 13.47 13.88 4.90
CA TYR A 126 14.62 14.51 5.55
C TYR A 126 15.43 15.23 4.47
N LEU A 127 15.48 16.55 4.55
CA LEU A 127 16.18 17.39 3.58
C LEU A 127 17.24 18.22 4.26
N ASN A 128 18.41 18.26 3.65
CA ASN A 128 19.47 19.23 3.96
C ASN A 128 19.04 20.66 3.60
N PRO A 129 19.74 21.69 4.09
CA PRO A 129 19.43 23.08 3.74
C PRO A 129 19.46 23.38 2.23
N ASP A 130 20.26 22.65 1.47
CA ASP A 130 20.35 22.74 0.00
C ASP A 130 19.21 22.00 -0.74
N GLY A 131 18.32 21.34 0.01
CA GLY A 131 17.19 20.58 -0.54
C GLY A 131 17.51 19.16 -0.96
N THR A 132 18.73 18.66 -0.75
CA THR A 132 19.09 17.26 -1.00
C THR A 132 18.51 16.34 0.08
N ARG A 133 18.16 15.10 -0.31
CA ARG A 133 17.62 14.11 0.63
C ARG A 133 18.74 13.47 1.42
N ASP A 134 18.55 13.38 2.74
CA ASP A 134 19.47 12.73 3.66
C ASP A 134 18.72 11.87 4.69
N ASP A 135 18.50 10.65 4.35
CA ASP A 135 17.83 9.67 5.23
C ASP A 135 18.78 9.10 6.30
N ILE A 136 20.09 9.38 6.20
CA ILE A 136 21.11 8.88 7.15
C ILE A 136 21.17 9.82 8.37
N ASN A 137 21.48 11.10 8.15
CA ASN A 137 21.63 12.07 9.23
C ASN A 137 20.29 12.64 9.71
N ARG A 138 19.22 12.42 8.95
CA ARG A 138 17.84 12.80 9.28
C ARG A 138 17.71 14.24 9.78
N PRO A 139 18.11 15.24 8.98
CA PRO A 139 18.12 16.64 9.45
C PRO A 139 16.69 17.10 9.74
N LYS A 140 16.11 17.96 8.93
CA LYS A 140 14.74 18.47 9.12
C LYS A 140 13.75 17.73 8.24
N ILE A 141 12.61 17.33 8.80
CA ILE A 141 11.49 16.80 8.00
C ILE A 141 10.80 17.97 7.30
N VAL A 142 10.76 17.89 5.97
CA VAL A 142 10.02 18.83 5.12
C VAL A 142 8.92 18.05 4.39
N GLN A 143 7.71 18.61 4.35
CA GLN A 143 6.62 18.04 3.58
C GLN A 143 6.85 18.32 2.09
N CYS A 144 7.05 17.27 1.32
CA CYS A 144 7.27 17.33 -0.12
C CYS A 144 6.09 16.73 -0.86
N ILE A 145 5.72 17.37 -1.97
CA ILE A 145 4.73 16.81 -2.89
C ILE A 145 5.49 16.04 -3.96
N GLU A 146 5.12 14.78 -4.10
CA GLU A 146 5.73 13.85 -5.05
C GLU A 146 4.69 13.37 -6.05
N ASN A 147 4.90 13.68 -7.33
CA ASN A 147 4.06 13.18 -8.42
C ASN A 147 4.33 11.72 -8.68
N ARG A 148 3.29 11.05 -9.09
CA ARG A 148 3.40 9.75 -9.71
C ARG A 148 3.39 9.91 -11.23
N LEU A 149 4.51 9.53 -11.83
CA LEU A 149 4.68 9.59 -13.28
C LEU A 149 4.09 8.36 -14.00
N ASP A 150 3.72 7.34 -13.24
CA ASP A 150 3.16 6.09 -13.76
C ASP A 150 1.62 6.14 -13.94
N GLY A 151 1.00 7.29 -13.70
CA GLY A 151 -0.45 7.47 -13.80
C GLY A 151 -1.27 6.69 -12.77
N LYS A 152 -0.63 6.15 -11.72
CA LYS A 152 -1.29 5.38 -10.65
C LYS A 152 -1.35 6.17 -9.35
N SER A 153 -2.33 5.89 -8.49
CA SER A 153 -2.37 6.43 -7.13
C SER A 153 -1.41 5.67 -6.20
N ASN A 154 -1.06 6.28 -5.07
CA ASN A 154 -0.50 5.56 -3.94
C ASN A 154 -1.56 4.65 -3.31
N THR A 155 -1.14 3.76 -2.41
CA THR A 155 -2.07 3.03 -1.55
C THR A 155 -2.94 4.03 -0.79
N LEU A 156 -4.26 3.84 -0.80
CA LEU A 156 -5.17 4.63 0.00
C LEU A 156 -4.95 4.29 1.47
N THR A 157 -4.71 5.31 2.27
CA THR A 157 -4.52 5.22 3.71
C THR A 157 -5.52 6.12 4.42
N THR A 158 -5.56 6.08 5.75
CA THR A 158 -6.35 7.01 6.56
C THR A 158 -5.80 8.44 6.53
N VAL A 159 -4.60 8.63 5.98
CA VAL A 159 -3.94 9.93 5.84
C VAL A 159 -4.37 10.57 4.52
N SER A 160 -5.29 11.53 4.59
CA SER A 160 -5.88 12.18 3.41
C SER A 160 -4.90 12.85 2.45
N LYS A 161 -3.73 13.26 2.94
CA LYS A 161 -2.66 13.89 2.15
C LYS A 161 -1.79 12.94 1.34
N ASP A 162 -1.97 11.61 1.50
CA ASP A 162 -1.18 10.61 0.75
C ASP A 162 -1.55 10.57 -0.73
N ASN A 163 -2.75 11.06 -1.06
CA ASN A 163 -3.20 11.20 -2.43
C ASN A 163 -3.92 12.55 -2.60
N VAL A 164 -3.33 13.46 -3.34
CA VAL A 164 -3.88 14.78 -3.64
C VAL A 164 -3.92 15.00 -5.15
N VAL A 165 -4.97 15.65 -5.64
CA VAL A 165 -5.11 16.00 -7.04
C VAL A 165 -4.59 17.42 -7.23
N PHE A 166 -3.70 17.61 -8.19
CA PHE A 166 -3.24 18.94 -8.58
C PHE A 166 -4.30 19.62 -9.44
N VAL A 167 -4.79 20.76 -9.02
CA VAL A 167 -5.83 21.53 -9.73
C VAL A 167 -5.31 22.84 -10.32
N GLY A 168 -4.08 23.25 -10.01
CA GLY A 168 -3.50 24.47 -10.57
C GLY A 168 -2.38 25.06 -9.72
N HIS A 169 -1.96 26.25 -10.09
CA HIS A 169 -0.94 27.03 -9.40
C HIS A 169 -1.22 28.53 -9.52
N THR A 170 -0.68 29.31 -8.58
CA THR A 170 -0.76 30.77 -8.56
C THR A 170 0.49 31.46 -9.13
N GLY A 171 1.52 30.69 -9.48
CA GLY A 171 2.79 31.21 -9.99
C GLY A 171 2.68 31.72 -11.42
N LYS A 172 3.59 32.65 -11.78
CA LYS A 172 3.65 33.25 -13.13
C LYS A 172 4.06 32.29 -14.23
N LYS A 173 4.59 31.11 -13.87
CA LYS A 173 5.06 30.10 -14.83
C LYS A 173 3.86 29.37 -15.43
N LYS A 174 3.71 29.41 -16.74
CA LYS A 174 2.62 28.66 -17.42
C LYS A 174 2.84 27.16 -17.27
N TRP A 175 1.76 26.44 -17.02
CA TRP A 175 1.74 24.98 -17.09
C TRP A 175 1.91 24.56 -18.55
N SER A 176 2.82 23.63 -18.84
CA SER A 176 2.96 22.99 -20.13
C SER A 176 3.04 21.49 -19.94
N GLU A 177 2.57 20.74 -20.90
CA GLU A 177 2.69 19.29 -20.96
C GLU A 177 4.17 18.87 -20.78
N GLY A 178 4.46 18.00 -19.84
CA GLY A 178 5.83 17.61 -19.45
C GLY A 178 6.43 18.37 -18.27
N ASN A 179 5.81 19.45 -17.76
CA ASN A 179 6.23 20.08 -16.52
C ASN A 179 5.86 19.22 -15.30
N THR A 180 6.84 19.00 -14.43
CA THR A 180 6.57 18.36 -13.14
C THR A 180 6.07 19.40 -12.13
N ILE A 181 5.28 18.98 -11.13
CA ILE A 181 4.86 19.86 -10.02
C ILE A 181 6.07 20.49 -9.32
N ARG A 182 7.25 19.89 -9.38
CA ARG A 182 8.51 20.46 -8.86
C ARG A 182 8.93 21.75 -9.57
N ALA A 183 8.41 22.00 -10.78
CA ALA A 183 8.71 23.25 -11.52
C ALA A 183 8.12 24.50 -10.85
N PHE A 184 7.19 24.35 -9.90
CA PHE A 184 6.54 25.45 -9.17
C PHE A 184 7.00 25.48 -7.71
N ARG A 185 7.14 26.68 -7.15
CA ARG A 185 7.43 26.86 -5.72
C ARG A 185 6.30 26.28 -4.88
N GLN A 186 6.60 25.75 -3.70
CA GLN A 186 5.61 25.08 -2.86
C GLN A 186 4.40 25.96 -2.52
N GLY A 187 4.59 27.26 -2.30
CA GLY A 187 3.50 28.21 -2.03
C GLY A 187 2.66 28.61 -3.25
N GLU A 188 3.07 28.22 -4.47
CA GLU A 188 2.37 28.54 -5.70
C GLU A 188 1.43 27.43 -6.18
N ARG A 189 1.39 26.30 -5.47
CA ARG A 189 0.65 25.10 -5.86
C ARG A 189 -0.70 25.06 -5.20
N ILE A 190 -1.74 24.81 -5.98
CA ILE A 190 -3.11 24.64 -5.50
C ILE A 190 -3.47 23.17 -5.60
N PHE A 191 -3.91 22.58 -4.49
CA PHE A 191 -4.34 21.20 -4.42
C PHE A 191 -5.77 21.13 -3.90
N ALA A 192 -6.59 20.30 -4.53
CA ALA A 192 -7.86 19.91 -4.01
C ALA A 192 -7.75 18.52 -3.36
N VAL A 193 -8.21 18.42 -2.12
CA VAL A 193 -8.48 17.13 -1.48
C VAL A 193 -9.96 16.86 -1.70
N LYS A 194 -10.30 16.09 -2.73
CA LYS A 194 -11.70 15.63 -2.88
C LYS A 194 -11.99 14.64 -1.74
N ARG A 195 -12.68 15.09 -0.69
CA ARG A 195 -13.34 14.21 0.25
C ARG A 195 -14.56 13.64 -0.46
N LYS A 196 -14.49 12.38 -0.90
CA LYS A 196 -15.73 11.61 -1.06
C LYS A 196 -16.23 11.33 0.36
N ASN A 197 -17.28 12.00 0.79
CA ASN A 197 -18.15 11.45 1.81
C ASN A 197 -18.81 10.23 1.18
N PRO A 198 -18.61 9.01 1.70
CA PRO A 198 -19.47 7.92 1.30
C PRO A 198 -20.85 8.20 1.88
N THR A 199 -21.76 8.70 1.07
CA THR A 199 -23.19 8.57 1.34
C THR A 199 -23.51 7.10 1.14
N PHE A 200 -23.55 6.35 2.24
CA PHE A 200 -24.25 5.08 2.24
C PHE A 200 -25.74 5.39 2.12
N THR A 201 -26.33 5.11 0.99
CA THR A 201 -27.75 4.86 0.83
C THR A 201 -27.99 3.37 0.93
#